data_87ea2b3af55bc0a639a593a5e7433d20
#
_entry.id   87ea2b3af55bc0a639a593a5e7433d20
#
_cell.length_a   1.000
_cell.length_b   1.000
_cell.length_c   1.000
_cell.angle_alpha   90.00
_cell.angle_beta   90.00
_cell.angle_gamma   90.00
#
_symmetry.space_group_name_H-M   'P 1'
#
loop_
_entity.id
_entity.type
_entity.pdbx_description
1 polymer ?
#
loop_
_entity_poly.entity_id
_entity_poly.type
_entity_poly.pdbx_seq_one_letter_code
_entity_poly.pdbx_strand_id
1 'polypeptide(L)'
;MSNSIYAPKRAMVIVAHPDDIEFGCAGTVARWVRAGAEVCYVLVTSGDVGIATEGMTKAKATEIREAEQLAAAEVVGVKKVVFLREPDGAVENTLALRKKLVREIRRFRPEAVICGDPTVVWAGDNYINHPDHRAVATAAVDAIFPAAGQPNLFEELAEEGLKAHKVRKVYADVWGEGGQNTTYVNISDTIDLKIEALKKHVSQMGEWDPTEMVKQWAANAAKGKEMAYAETFRVVTLVNDADFEKM
;
A
#
# COMPACT_ATOMS: atom_id res chain seq x y z
N MET A 1 23.92 -19.19 2.53
CA MET A 1 23.21 -18.70 1.33
C MET A 1 22.92 -17.24 1.56
N SER A 2 23.36 -16.35 0.68
CA SER A 2 23.14 -14.91 0.82
C SER A 2 21.63 -14.64 0.86
N ASN A 3 21.12 -14.19 1.99
CA ASN A 3 19.78 -13.62 2.12
C ASN A 3 19.73 -12.28 1.37
N SER A 4 19.92 -12.31 0.05
CA SER A 4 19.68 -11.13 -0.76
C SER A 4 18.18 -10.84 -0.72
N ILE A 5 17.84 -9.85 0.08
CA ILE A 5 16.48 -9.39 0.25
C ILE A 5 16.01 -8.84 -1.09
N TYR A 6 14.91 -9.41 -1.58
CA TYR A 6 14.27 -8.84 -2.77
C TYR A 6 13.90 -7.38 -2.48
N ALA A 7 14.43 -6.48 -3.30
CA ALA A 7 13.99 -5.10 -3.38
C ALA A 7 13.76 -4.78 -4.87
N PRO A 8 12.58 -4.32 -5.27
CA PRO A 8 12.31 -3.92 -6.65
C PRO A 8 13.04 -2.62 -6.98
N LYS A 9 13.33 -2.36 -8.24
CA LYS A 9 13.82 -1.03 -8.65
C LYS A 9 12.72 0.03 -8.48
N ARG A 10 11.47 -0.33 -8.81
CA ARG A 10 10.29 0.52 -8.61
C ARG A 10 9.17 -0.26 -7.94
N ALA A 11 8.58 0.29 -6.89
CA ALA A 11 7.41 -0.26 -6.22
C ALA A 11 6.27 0.76 -6.16
N MET A 12 5.04 0.28 -6.15
CA MET A 12 3.86 1.10 -5.90
C MET A 12 3.11 0.54 -4.71
N VAL A 13 2.53 1.42 -3.90
CA VAL A 13 1.60 1.04 -2.84
C VAL A 13 0.26 1.65 -3.15
N ILE A 14 -0.80 0.83 -3.17
CA ILE A 14 -2.17 1.26 -3.46
C ILE A 14 -3.03 0.94 -2.25
N VAL A 15 -3.56 1.98 -1.62
CA VAL A 15 -4.39 1.89 -0.40
C VAL A 15 -5.60 2.81 -0.47
N ALA A 16 -6.53 2.64 0.47
CA ALA A 16 -7.74 3.43 0.54
C ALA A 16 -7.51 4.82 1.13
N HIS A 17 -6.89 4.90 2.31
CA HIS A 17 -6.84 6.12 3.11
C HIS A 17 -5.40 6.51 3.47
N PRO A 18 -5.16 7.78 3.82
CA PRO A 18 -3.98 8.20 4.56
C PRO A 18 -3.90 7.44 5.90
N ASP A 19 -2.71 6.94 6.26
CA ASP A 19 -2.34 6.07 7.37
C ASP A 19 -2.35 4.56 7.10
N ASP A 20 -3.10 4.03 6.16
CA ASP A 20 -3.12 2.59 5.83
C ASP A 20 -1.72 2.03 5.58
N ILE A 21 -0.86 2.80 4.90
CA ILE A 21 0.52 2.40 4.57
C ILE A 21 1.34 2.25 5.84
N GLU A 22 1.19 3.20 6.75
CA GLU A 22 1.96 3.25 7.98
C GLU A 22 1.54 2.14 8.94
N PHE A 23 0.26 1.79 8.99
CA PHE A 23 -0.20 0.60 9.71
C PHE A 23 0.22 -0.70 9.03
N GLY A 24 0.12 -0.80 7.70
CA GLY A 24 0.33 -2.03 6.93
C GLY A 24 1.80 -2.30 6.59
N CYS A 25 2.44 -1.46 5.77
CA CYS A 25 3.64 -1.84 5.03
C CYS A 25 4.80 -0.83 5.03
N ALA A 26 4.75 0.25 5.82
CA ALA A 26 5.78 1.29 5.81
C ALA A 26 7.18 0.79 6.18
N GLY A 27 7.30 -0.26 7.01
CA GLY A 27 8.57 -0.89 7.34
C GLY A 27 9.23 -1.55 6.13
N THR A 28 8.45 -2.28 5.33
CA THR A 28 8.88 -2.88 4.05
C THR A 28 9.25 -1.79 3.04
N VAL A 29 8.43 -0.74 2.93
CA VAL A 29 8.71 0.39 2.05
C VAL A 29 10.01 1.07 2.42
N ALA A 30 10.22 1.42 3.71
CA ALA A 30 11.47 2.02 4.19
C ALA A 30 12.69 1.15 3.85
N ARG A 31 12.55 -0.16 3.97
CA ARG A 31 13.60 -1.12 3.61
C ARG A 31 13.91 -1.11 2.11
N TRP A 32 12.88 -1.09 1.25
CA TRP A 32 13.06 -1.01 -0.19
C TRP A 32 13.70 0.31 -0.62
N VAL A 33 13.26 1.44 -0.04
CA VAL A 33 13.85 2.77 -0.29
C VAL A 33 15.34 2.79 0.12
N ARG A 34 15.69 2.24 1.30
CA ARG A 34 17.11 2.10 1.72
C ARG A 34 17.94 1.24 0.78
N ALA A 35 17.31 0.27 0.12
CA ALA A 35 17.95 -0.56 -0.90
C ALA A 35 18.00 0.10 -2.29
N GLY A 36 17.54 1.34 -2.43
CA GLY A 36 17.58 2.13 -3.67
C GLY A 36 16.33 2.06 -4.54
N ALA A 37 15.22 1.48 -4.04
CA ALA A 37 13.96 1.45 -4.77
C ALA A 37 13.34 2.85 -4.88
N GLU A 38 12.80 3.19 -6.05
CA GLU A 38 11.86 4.29 -6.21
C GLU A 38 10.46 3.78 -5.85
N VAL A 39 9.77 4.48 -4.93
CA VAL A 39 8.44 4.08 -4.48
C VAL A 39 7.43 5.20 -4.76
N CYS A 40 6.23 4.80 -5.21
CA CYS A 40 5.09 5.68 -5.43
C CYS A 40 3.90 5.21 -4.57
N TYR A 41 3.31 6.12 -3.81
CA TYR A 41 2.06 5.92 -3.09
C TYR A 41 0.88 6.36 -3.94
N VAL A 42 -0.16 5.56 -3.98
CA VAL A 42 -1.46 5.88 -4.60
C VAL A 42 -2.54 5.68 -3.55
N LEU A 43 -3.07 6.78 -3.04
CA LEU A 43 -4.18 6.77 -2.11
C LEU A 43 -5.48 7.04 -2.87
N VAL A 44 -6.45 6.16 -2.72
CA VAL A 44 -7.69 6.23 -3.48
C VAL A 44 -8.57 7.36 -2.94
N THR A 45 -8.63 7.56 -1.63
CA THR A 45 -9.31 8.69 -1.00
C THR A 45 -8.32 9.64 -0.35
N SER A 46 -8.79 10.79 0.13
CA SER A 46 -8.04 11.68 0.99
C SER A 46 -8.42 11.55 2.48
N GLY A 47 -9.27 10.58 2.83
CA GLY A 47 -9.76 10.39 4.20
C GLY A 47 -10.62 11.57 4.69
N ASP A 48 -11.41 12.18 3.80
CA ASP A 48 -12.12 13.44 4.04
C ASP A 48 -13.29 13.35 5.03
N VAL A 49 -13.69 12.12 5.43
CA VAL A 49 -14.65 11.90 6.52
C VAL A 49 -14.03 11.36 7.81
N GLY A 50 -12.71 11.09 7.82
CA GLY A 50 -12.01 10.47 8.95
C GLY A 50 -11.73 11.39 10.14
N ILE A 51 -12.07 12.68 10.10
CA ILE A 51 -11.92 13.62 11.21
C ILE A 51 -13.31 14.02 11.71
N ALA A 52 -13.80 13.32 12.75
CA ALA A 52 -15.16 13.49 13.29
C ALA A 52 -15.28 14.64 14.31
N THR A 53 -14.56 15.75 14.13
CA THR A 53 -14.63 16.91 15.01
C THR A 53 -15.77 17.85 14.56
N GLU A 54 -16.54 18.39 15.50
CA GLU A 54 -17.61 19.34 15.19
C GLU A 54 -17.07 20.55 14.41
N GLY A 55 -17.76 20.92 13.34
CA GLY A 55 -17.34 22.01 12.43
C GLY A 55 -16.27 21.64 11.41
N MET A 56 -15.73 20.42 11.42
CA MET A 56 -14.80 19.95 10.41
C MET A 56 -15.52 19.81 9.06
N THR A 57 -14.96 20.43 8.03
CA THR A 57 -15.44 20.26 6.65
C THR A 57 -14.60 19.22 5.92
N LYS A 58 -15.18 18.53 4.92
CA LYS A 58 -14.45 17.60 4.06
C LYS A 58 -13.21 18.24 3.42
N ALA A 59 -13.33 19.46 2.93
CA ALA A 59 -12.19 20.18 2.34
C ALA A 59 -11.05 20.38 3.34
N LYS A 60 -11.36 20.73 4.59
CA LYS A 60 -10.34 20.93 5.63
C LYS A 60 -9.74 19.60 6.08
N ALA A 61 -10.55 18.56 6.20
CA ALA A 61 -10.06 17.21 6.51
C ALA A 61 -9.13 16.69 5.40
N THR A 62 -9.48 16.89 4.12
CA THR A 62 -8.61 16.59 2.97
C THR A 62 -7.24 17.28 3.10
N GLU A 63 -7.24 18.59 3.33
CA GLU A 63 -6.00 19.37 3.48
C GLU A 63 -5.09 18.82 4.59
N ILE A 64 -5.68 18.53 5.75
CA ILE A 64 -4.95 18.00 6.91
C ILE A 64 -4.39 16.60 6.59
N ARG A 65 -5.23 15.66 6.17
CA ARG A 65 -4.83 14.28 5.97
C ARG A 65 -3.86 14.06 4.80
N GLU A 66 -4.02 14.84 3.71
CA GLU A 66 -3.04 14.83 2.62
C GLU A 66 -1.68 15.36 3.09
N ALA A 67 -1.64 16.44 3.90
CA ALA A 67 -0.41 16.97 4.46
C ALA A 67 0.27 15.98 5.43
N GLU A 68 -0.49 15.30 6.28
CA GLU A 68 0.01 14.27 7.18
C GLU A 68 0.61 13.09 6.41
N GLN A 69 -0.07 12.62 5.34
CA GLN A 69 0.45 11.55 4.50
C GLN A 69 1.75 11.94 3.76
N LEU A 70 1.84 13.16 3.29
CA LEU A 70 3.08 13.65 2.68
C LEU A 70 4.23 13.68 3.69
N ALA A 71 3.98 14.15 4.92
CA ALA A 71 4.97 14.12 5.99
C ALA A 71 5.37 12.70 6.40
N ALA A 72 4.42 11.75 6.43
CA ALA A 72 4.70 10.34 6.70
C ALA A 72 5.54 9.70 5.58
N ALA A 73 5.22 9.99 4.32
CA ALA A 73 5.98 9.51 3.16
C ALA A 73 7.45 10.00 3.19
N GLU A 74 7.67 11.25 3.60
CA GLU A 74 9.02 11.83 3.74
C GLU A 74 9.87 11.07 4.76
N VAL A 75 9.30 10.67 5.90
CA VAL A 75 10.01 9.89 6.94
C VAL A 75 10.62 8.61 6.38
N VAL A 76 9.89 7.90 5.52
CA VAL A 76 10.36 6.64 4.90
C VAL A 76 11.09 6.86 3.57
N GLY A 77 11.24 8.13 3.14
CA GLY A 77 11.99 8.50 1.94
C GLY A 77 11.21 8.37 0.63
N VAL A 78 9.88 8.29 0.68
CA VAL A 78 9.02 8.27 -0.52
C VAL A 78 8.72 9.68 -0.96
N LYS A 79 8.99 9.97 -2.25
CA LYS A 79 8.87 11.33 -2.82
C LYS A 79 7.64 11.49 -3.72
N LYS A 80 7.00 10.40 -4.11
CA LYS A 80 5.87 10.43 -5.03
C LYS A 80 4.63 9.90 -4.35
N VAL A 81 3.67 10.78 -4.13
CA VAL A 81 2.36 10.49 -3.55
C VAL A 81 1.28 11.00 -4.48
N VAL A 82 0.31 10.18 -4.81
CA VAL A 82 -0.83 10.48 -5.68
C VAL A 82 -2.11 10.26 -4.89
N PHE A 83 -2.97 11.27 -4.83
CA PHE A 83 -4.31 11.17 -4.26
C PHE A 83 -5.32 11.15 -5.39
N LEU A 84 -6.12 10.07 -5.50
CA LEU A 84 -7.17 9.97 -6.53
C LEU A 84 -8.44 10.71 -6.13
N ARG A 85 -8.58 11.00 -4.84
CA ARG A 85 -9.69 11.79 -4.25
C ARG A 85 -11.07 11.22 -4.60
N GLU A 86 -11.20 9.88 -4.55
CA GLU A 86 -12.52 9.25 -4.56
C GLU A 86 -13.23 9.55 -3.24
N PRO A 87 -14.57 9.51 -3.20
CA PRO A 87 -15.33 9.78 -1.98
C PRO A 87 -14.99 8.80 -0.86
N ASP A 88 -14.46 9.32 0.26
CA ASP A 88 -14.13 8.52 1.45
C ASP A 88 -15.39 7.96 2.10
N GLY A 89 -15.36 6.69 2.52
CA GLY A 89 -16.48 5.94 3.07
C GLY A 89 -17.44 5.37 2.03
N ALA A 90 -17.24 5.67 0.73
CA ALA A 90 -18.15 5.30 -0.35
C ALA A 90 -17.44 4.81 -1.62
N VAL A 91 -16.24 4.27 -1.48
CA VAL A 91 -15.47 3.75 -2.63
C VAL A 91 -16.12 2.49 -3.19
N GLU A 92 -16.33 2.47 -4.50
CA GLU A 92 -16.82 1.31 -5.23
C GLU A 92 -15.76 0.84 -6.25
N ASN A 93 -15.65 -0.48 -6.45
CA ASN A 93 -14.81 -1.06 -7.52
C ASN A 93 -15.44 -0.83 -8.90
N THR A 94 -15.33 0.39 -9.41
CA THR A 94 -15.86 0.78 -10.72
C THR A 94 -14.81 0.66 -11.82
N LEU A 95 -15.25 0.59 -13.10
CA LEU A 95 -14.35 0.70 -14.25
C LEU A 95 -13.61 2.04 -14.27
N ALA A 96 -14.22 3.11 -13.79
CA ALA A 96 -13.61 4.43 -13.70
C ALA A 96 -12.44 4.43 -12.72
N LEU A 97 -12.62 3.88 -11.52
CA LEU A 97 -11.55 3.73 -10.54
C LEU A 97 -10.44 2.83 -11.07
N ARG A 98 -10.80 1.66 -11.63
CA ARG A 98 -9.83 0.74 -12.24
C ARG A 98 -8.98 1.43 -13.30
N LYS A 99 -9.59 2.23 -14.18
CA LYS A 99 -8.87 3.01 -15.20
C LYS A 99 -7.90 4.02 -14.58
N LYS A 100 -8.30 4.72 -13.51
CA LYS A 100 -7.40 5.64 -12.77
C LYS A 100 -6.18 4.88 -12.24
N LEU A 101 -6.38 3.71 -11.62
CA LEU A 101 -5.29 2.87 -11.12
C LEU A 101 -4.39 2.34 -12.25
N VAL A 102 -4.96 1.86 -13.36
CA VAL A 102 -4.21 1.44 -14.55
C VAL A 102 -3.36 2.59 -15.10
N ARG A 103 -3.90 3.82 -15.11
CA ARG A 103 -3.15 5.02 -15.53
C ARG A 103 -1.89 5.21 -14.68
N GLU A 104 -2.01 5.13 -13.36
CA GLU A 104 -0.86 5.29 -12.46
C GLU A 104 0.13 4.13 -12.58
N ILE A 105 -0.33 2.89 -12.70
CA ILE A 105 0.54 1.72 -12.93
C ILE A 105 1.31 1.88 -14.25
N ARG A 106 0.64 2.24 -15.36
CA ARG A 106 1.30 2.44 -16.66
C ARG A 106 2.26 3.62 -16.65
N ARG A 107 1.93 4.69 -15.91
CA ARG A 107 2.78 5.89 -15.78
C ARG A 107 4.05 5.61 -14.98
N PHE A 108 3.91 4.96 -13.83
CA PHE A 108 5.01 4.71 -12.92
C PHE A 108 5.82 3.45 -13.29
N ARG A 109 5.18 2.44 -13.88
CA ARG A 109 5.75 1.16 -14.31
C ARG A 109 6.42 0.39 -13.16
N PRO A 110 5.71 0.05 -12.06
CA PRO A 110 6.27 -0.66 -10.92
C PRO A 110 6.58 -2.12 -11.24
N GLU A 111 7.68 -2.63 -10.71
CA GLU A 111 7.99 -4.08 -10.71
C GLU A 111 7.16 -4.81 -9.66
N ALA A 112 6.93 -4.17 -8.51
CA ALA A 112 6.14 -4.71 -7.42
C ALA A 112 5.03 -3.73 -7.01
N VAL A 113 3.87 -4.27 -6.66
CA VAL A 113 2.76 -3.50 -6.08
C VAL A 113 2.37 -4.11 -4.75
N ILE A 114 2.26 -3.27 -3.71
CA ILE A 114 1.64 -3.62 -2.44
C ILE A 114 0.19 -3.10 -2.47
N CYS A 115 -0.76 -3.93 -2.04
CA CYS A 115 -2.17 -3.55 -1.87
C CYS A 115 -2.82 -4.40 -0.78
N GLY A 116 -4.06 -4.08 -0.41
CA GLY A 116 -4.85 -4.93 0.49
C GLY A 116 -5.17 -6.31 -0.13
N ASP A 117 -5.50 -7.28 0.72
CA ASP A 117 -6.04 -8.57 0.27
C ASP A 117 -7.56 -8.43 0.02
N PRO A 118 -8.05 -8.62 -1.23
CA PRO A 118 -9.47 -8.48 -1.55
C PRO A 118 -10.36 -9.57 -0.94
N THR A 119 -9.77 -10.62 -0.38
CA THR A 119 -10.53 -11.74 0.22
C THR A 119 -10.86 -11.53 1.70
N VAL A 120 -10.26 -10.52 2.34
CA VAL A 120 -10.45 -10.25 3.77
C VAL A 120 -11.71 -9.40 3.97
N VAL A 121 -12.75 -10.03 4.51
CA VAL A 121 -13.97 -9.37 5.00
C VAL A 121 -13.95 -9.33 6.54
N TRP A 122 -13.62 -10.46 7.15
CA TRP A 122 -13.54 -10.63 8.59
C TRP A 122 -12.08 -10.68 9.01
N ALA A 123 -11.68 -9.85 9.96
CA ALA A 123 -10.35 -9.86 10.55
C ALA A 123 -10.46 -10.27 12.03
N GLY A 124 -10.30 -11.57 12.29
CA GLY A 124 -10.60 -12.16 13.58
C GLY A 124 -12.12 -12.14 13.90
N ASP A 125 -12.44 -12.23 15.18
CA ASP A 125 -13.83 -12.32 15.66
C ASP A 125 -14.46 -10.96 16.01
N ASN A 126 -13.67 -9.88 15.94
CA ASN A 126 -14.04 -8.57 16.46
C ASN A 126 -13.84 -7.39 15.48
N TYR A 127 -13.46 -7.66 14.24
CA TYR A 127 -13.26 -6.61 13.25
C TYR A 127 -13.80 -6.99 11.87
N ILE A 128 -14.55 -6.07 11.26
CA ILE A 128 -15.00 -6.14 9.87
C ILE A 128 -14.13 -5.18 9.05
N ASN A 129 -13.47 -5.71 8.02
CA ASN A 129 -12.62 -4.89 7.16
C ASN A 129 -13.43 -3.76 6.49
N HIS A 130 -12.89 -2.56 6.49
CA HIS A 130 -13.54 -1.36 5.96
C HIS A 130 -14.03 -1.56 4.52
N PRO A 131 -15.24 -1.11 4.13
CA PRO A 131 -15.74 -1.28 2.76
C PRO A 131 -14.81 -0.69 1.72
N ASP A 132 -14.21 0.47 1.97
CA ASP A 132 -13.25 1.08 1.05
C ASP A 132 -12.00 0.24 0.89
N HIS A 133 -11.44 -0.36 1.96
CA HIS A 133 -10.30 -1.28 1.84
C HIS A 133 -10.63 -2.45 0.92
N ARG A 134 -11.82 -3.04 1.04
CA ARG A 134 -12.25 -4.16 0.20
C ARG A 134 -12.44 -3.74 -1.26
N ALA A 135 -13.07 -2.59 -1.48
CA ALA A 135 -13.27 -2.03 -2.82
C ALA A 135 -11.95 -1.69 -3.50
N VAL A 136 -11.06 -1.00 -2.78
CA VAL A 136 -9.73 -0.61 -3.27
C VAL A 136 -8.84 -1.84 -3.53
N ALA A 137 -8.81 -2.81 -2.62
CA ALA A 137 -8.04 -4.04 -2.80
C ALA A 137 -8.48 -4.78 -4.08
N THR A 138 -9.79 -4.91 -4.29
CA THR A 138 -10.34 -5.54 -5.50
C THR A 138 -9.99 -4.73 -6.75
N ALA A 139 -10.18 -3.41 -6.72
CA ALA A 139 -9.86 -2.53 -7.85
C ALA A 139 -8.37 -2.56 -8.19
N ALA A 140 -7.49 -2.61 -7.17
CA ALA A 140 -6.04 -2.68 -7.35
C ALA A 140 -5.63 -4.00 -8.02
N VAL A 141 -6.10 -5.14 -7.53
CA VAL A 141 -5.80 -6.46 -8.13
C VAL A 141 -6.29 -6.52 -9.58
N ASP A 142 -7.51 -6.06 -9.86
CA ASP A 142 -8.08 -6.01 -11.20
C ASP A 142 -7.31 -5.04 -12.13
N ALA A 143 -6.80 -3.94 -11.59
CA ALA A 143 -5.97 -3.00 -12.33
C ALA A 143 -4.58 -3.57 -12.64
N ILE A 144 -3.96 -4.27 -11.68
CA ILE A 144 -2.66 -4.93 -11.83
C ILE A 144 -2.76 -6.03 -12.89
N PHE A 145 -3.74 -6.91 -12.74
CA PHE A 145 -3.93 -8.06 -13.63
C PHE A 145 -5.42 -8.28 -13.95
N PRO A 146 -5.79 -8.35 -15.24
CA PRO A 146 -4.90 -8.23 -16.41
C PRO A 146 -4.74 -6.80 -16.92
N ALA A 147 -5.47 -5.79 -16.35
CA ALA A 147 -5.78 -4.54 -17.02
C ALA A 147 -4.54 -3.71 -17.42
N ALA A 148 -3.58 -3.51 -16.51
CA ALA A 148 -2.40 -2.70 -16.83
C ALA A 148 -1.53 -3.30 -17.95
N GLY A 149 -1.52 -4.65 -18.05
CA GLY A 149 -0.76 -5.39 -19.05
C GLY A 149 -1.43 -5.54 -20.41
N GLN A 150 -2.72 -5.19 -20.53
CA GLN A 150 -3.49 -5.36 -21.78
C GLN A 150 -3.50 -4.07 -22.59
N PRO A 151 -2.83 -4.03 -23.77
CA PRO A 151 -2.75 -2.79 -24.55
C PRO A 151 -4.11 -2.31 -25.05
N ASN A 152 -5.04 -3.23 -25.34
CA ASN A 152 -6.36 -2.94 -25.89
C ASN A 152 -7.43 -2.65 -24.81
N LEU A 153 -7.05 -2.64 -23.55
CA LEU A 153 -7.93 -2.22 -22.46
C LEU A 153 -7.58 -0.78 -22.05
N PHE A 154 -8.57 0.12 -22.08
CA PHE A 154 -8.36 1.56 -21.90
C PHE A 154 -7.39 2.12 -22.96
N GLU A 155 -7.75 1.97 -24.24
CA GLU A 155 -6.94 2.37 -25.41
C GLU A 155 -6.56 3.85 -25.37
N GLU A 156 -7.43 4.71 -24.82
CA GLU A 156 -7.18 6.13 -24.64
C GLU A 156 -5.96 6.43 -23.77
N LEU A 157 -5.55 5.52 -22.89
CA LEU A 157 -4.32 5.69 -22.12
C LEU A 157 -3.06 5.55 -22.99
N ALA A 158 -3.13 4.77 -24.08
CA ALA A 158 -2.04 4.69 -25.06
C ALA A 158 -1.91 5.99 -25.86
N GLU A 159 -3.00 6.68 -26.14
CA GLU A 159 -3.00 8.01 -26.77
C GLU A 159 -2.35 9.05 -25.85
N GLU A 160 -2.48 8.89 -24.51
CA GLU A 160 -1.77 9.68 -23.50
C GLU A 160 -0.26 9.29 -23.39
N GLY A 161 0.24 8.35 -24.21
CA GLY A 161 1.61 7.84 -24.16
C GLY A 161 1.84 6.77 -23.07
N LEU A 162 0.79 6.31 -22.38
CA LEU A 162 0.86 5.34 -21.29
C LEU A 162 0.73 3.91 -21.82
N LYS A 163 1.85 3.35 -22.27
CA LYS A 163 1.92 1.98 -22.79
C LYS A 163 1.60 0.94 -21.72
N ALA A 164 1.05 -0.20 -22.16
CA ALA A 164 0.82 -1.36 -21.30
C ALA A 164 2.06 -1.72 -20.47
N HIS A 165 1.82 -2.14 -19.24
CA HIS A 165 2.87 -2.52 -18.31
C HIS A 165 2.44 -3.76 -17.50
N LYS A 166 3.30 -4.77 -17.43
CA LYS A 166 3.09 -5.96 -16.60
C LYS A 166 3.82 -5.79 -15.26
N VAL A 167 3.07 -5.82 -14.18
CA VAL A 167 3.61 -5.91 -12.83
C VAL A 167 4.18 -7.30 -12.61
N ARG A 168 5.35 -7.41 -12.00
CA ARG A 168 6.02 -8.68 -11.74
C ARG A 168 5.50 -9.37 -10.50
N LYS A 169 5.39 -8.65 -9.39
CA LYS A 169 4.98 -9.19 -8.09
C LYS A 169 3.90 -8.35 -7.44
N VAL A 170 2.94 -9.04 -6.84
CA VAL A 170 1.91 -8.43 -6.00
C VAL A 170 2.12 -8.87 -4.57
N TYR A 171 2.16 -7.93 -3.65
CA TYR A 171 2.23 -8.11 -2.21
C TYR A 171 0.86 -7.73 -1.64
N ALA A 172 0.02 -8.71 -1.38
CA ALA A 172 -1.25 -8.47 -0.69
C ALA A 172 -1.02 -8.51 0.82
N ASP A 173 -1.41 -7.45 1.51
CA ASP A 173 -1.24 -7.33 2.96
C ASP A 173 -2.06 -8.40 3.69
N VAL A 174 -1.43 -9.10 4.63
CA VAL A 174 -2.06 -10.17 5.40
C VAL A 174 -2.30 -9.71 6.83
N TRP A 175 -3.55 -9.69 7.22
CA TRP A 175 -3.97 -9.34 8.57
C TRP A 175 -3.92 -10.57 9.49
N GLY A 176 -3.21 -10.46 10.62
CA GLY A 176 -3.10 -11.51 11.63
C GLY A 176 -1.87 -12.42 11.47
N GLU A 177 -1.98 -13.66 11.96
CA GLU A 177 -0.81 -14.56 12.10
C GLU A 177 -0.26 -15.13 10.77
N GLY A 178 -0.93 -14.85 9.65
CA GLY A 178 -0.55 -15.41 8.35
C GLY A 178 -0.87 -16.91 8.21
N GLY A 179 -0.76 -17.42 7.00
CA GLY A 179 -1.05 -18.81 6.64
C GLY A 179 0.10 -19.48 5.87
N GLN A 180 -0.16 -20.63 5.27
CA GLN A 180 0.87 -21.42 4.55
C GLN A 180 1.58 -20.67 3.41
N ASN A 181 0.94 -19.65 2.83
CA ASN A 181 1.48 -18.87 1.72
C ASN A 181 1.92 -17.44 2.14
N THR A 182 2.24 -17.26 3.42
CA THR A 182 2.65 -15.96 3.94
C THR A 182 4.16 -15.75 3.79
N THR A 183 4.52 -14.62 3.21
CA THR A 183 5.89 -14.10 3.16
C THR A 183 6.09 -13.12 4.30
N TYR A 184 7.15 -13.31 5.05
CA TYR A 184 7.54 -12.46 6.18
C TYR A 184 8.69 -11.57 5.75
N VAL A 185 8.48 -10.26 5.79
CA VAL A 185 9.53 -9.27 5.50
C VAL A 185 10.09 -8.77 6.82
N ASN A 186 11.39 -9.00 7.04
CA ASN A 186 12.07 -8.50 8.23
C ASN A 186 12.15 -6.98 8.20
N ILE A 187 11.51 -6.32 9.15
CA ILE A 187 11.50 -4.86 9.31
C ILE A 187 12.20 -4.41 10.59
N SER A 188 13.04 -5.28 11.21
CA SER A 188 13.69 -4.96 12.49
C SER A 188 14.52 -3.68 12.43
N ASP A 189 15.14 -3.39 11.29
CA ASP A 189 15.95 -2.19 11.07
C ASP A 189 15.13 -0.95 10.66
N THR A 190 13.82 -1.13 10.39
CA THR A 190 12.95 -0.05 9.87
C THR A 190 11.67 0.14 10.68
N ILE A 191 11.48 -0.61 11.78
CA ILE A 191 10.31 -0.51 12.64
C ILE A 191 10.16 0.91 13.23
N ASP A 192 11.24 1.54 13.62
CA ASP A 192 11.19 2.88 14.20
C ASP A 192 10.81 3.94 13.14
N LEU A 193 11.23 3.79 11.87
CA LEU A 193 10.76 4.64 10.78
C LEU A 193 9.25 4.46 10.51
N LYS A 194 8.75 3.21 10.55
CA LYS A 194 7.32 2.94 10.43
C LYS A 194 6.52 3.66 11.51
N ILE A 195 6.98 3.58 12.76
CA ILE A 195 6.34 4.24 13.90
C ILE A 195 6.41 5.77 13.78
N GLU A 196 7.57 6.30 13.40
CA GLU A 196 7.74 7.74 13.19
C GLU A 196 6.82 8.27 12.08
N ALA A 197 6.70 7.53 10.98
CA ALA A 197 5.79 7.87 9.88
C ALA A 197 4.33 7.85 10.36
N LEU A 198 3.92 6.81 11.10
CA LEU A 198 2.56 6.72 11.64
C LEU A 198 2.22 7.90 12.56
N LYS A 199 3.17 8.35 13.37
CA LYS A 199 2.99 9.52 14.26
C LYS A 199 2.79 10.84 13.51
N LYS A 200 3.04 10.90 12.19
CA LYS A 200 2.73 12.10 11.39
C LYS A 200 1.23 12.28 11.16
N HIS A 201 0.43 11.23 11.31
CA HIS A 201 -1.02 11.27 11.21
C HIS A 201 -1.67 11.77 12.52
N VAL A 202 -1.33 12.99 12.91
CA VAL A 202 -1.73 13.59 14.18
C VAL A 202 -3.25 13.65 14.34
N SER A 203 -3.97 13.92 13.25
CA SER A 203 -5.44 13.96 13.26
C SER A 203 -6.09 12.62 13.60
N GLN A 204 -5.37 11.51 13.39
CA GLN A 204 -5.84 10.16 13.67
C GLN A 204 -5.30 9.63 15.01
N MET A 205 -4.07 9.99 15.35
CA MET A 205 -3.42 9.53 16.59
C MET A 205 -3.89 10.34 17.82
N GLY A 206 -4.13 11.64 17.66
CA GLY A 206 -4.39 12.52 18.80
C GLY A 206 -3.26 12.46 19.83
N GLU A 207 -3.61 12.16 21.08
CA GLU A 207 -2.64 11.96 22.17
C GLU A 207 -2.16 10.49 22.31
N TRP A 208 -2.71 9.58 21.50
CA TRP A 208 -2.35 8.16 21.57
C TRP A 208 -0.99 7.89 20.92
N ASP A 209 -0.10 7.22 21.66
CA ASP A 209 1.18 6.74 21.14
C ASP A 209 1.05 5.30 20.59
N PRO A 210 1.15 5.08 19.28
CA PRO A 210 1.00 3.76 18.67
C PRO A 210 2.22 2.86 18.83
N THR A 211 3.31 3.33 19.44
CA THR A 211 4.62 2.66 19.46
C THR A 211 4.54 1.21 19.95
N GLU A 212 3.98 1.00 21.14
CA GLU A 212 3.95 -0.34 21.75
C GLU A 212 3.04 -1.29 20.96
N MET A 213 1.89 -0.80 20.48
CA MET A 213 0.98 -1.59 19.70
C MET A 213 1.60 -2.04 18.36
N VAL A 214 2.24 -1.14 17.62
CA VAL A 214 2.90 -1.46 16.34
C VAL A 214 4.05 -2.44 16.56
N LYS A 215 4.88 -2.25 17.60
CA LYS A 215 5.94 -3.18 17.96
C LYS A 215 5.39 -4.56 18.32
N GLN A 216 4.31 -4.61 19.10
CA GLN A 216 3.68 -5.87 19.47
C GLN A 216 3.12 -6.63 18.26
N TRP A 217 2.46 -5.96 17.34
CA TRP A 217 1.95 -6.58 16.11
C TRP A 217 3.09 -7.12 15.24
N ALA A 218 4.12 -6.31 15.02
CA ALA A 218 5.28 -6.73 14.22
C ALA A 218 6.08 -7.87 14.89
N ALA A 219 6.19 -7.89 16.22
CA ALA A 219 6.82 -8.99 16.96
C ALA A 219 5.98 -10.27 16.90
N ASN A 220 4.66 -10.16 17.01
CA ASN A 220 3.76 -11.31 16.85
C ASN A 220 3.88 -11.91 15.44
N ALA A 221 3.93 -11.08 14.41
CA ALA A 221 4.16 -11.52 13.03
C ALA A 221 5.52 -12.23 12.87
N ALA A 222 6.55 -11.80 13.59
CA ALA A 222 7.89 -12.37 13.55
C ALA A 222 8.06 -13.64 14.40
N LYS A 223 7.04 -14.04 15.18
CA LYS A 223 7.13 -15.17 16.12
C LYS A 223 7.57 -16.46 15.41
N GLY A 224 8.62 -17.10 15.95
CA GLY A 224 9.21 -18.29 15.36
C GLY A 224 10.04 -18.08 14.09
N LYS A 225 10.41 -16.82 13.78
CA LYS A 225 11.30 -16.45 12.68
C LYS A 225 12.61 -15.88 13.24
N GLU A 226 13.66 -15.89 12.43
CA GLU A 226 14.97 -15.30 12.79
C GLU A 226 14.97 -13.76 12.57
N MET A 227 14.00 -13.06 13.17
CA MET A 227 13.85 -11.61 13.11
C MET A 227 13.05 -11.10 14.32
N ALA A 228 13.27 -9.84 14.72
CA ALA A 228 12.57 -9.23 15.84
C ALA A 228 11.18 -8.72 15.43
N TYR A 229 11.06 -8.14 14.24
CA TYR A 229 9.83 -7.54 13.73
C TYR A 229 9.62 -7.92 12.26
N ALA A 230 8.39 -8.21 11.88
CA ALA A 230 8.00 -8.55 10.52
C ALA A 230 6.73 -7.83 10.07
N GLU A 231 6.63 -7.59 8.78
CA GLU A 231 5.38 -7.37 8.04
C GLU A 231 5.07 -8.61 7.19
N THR A 232 3.79 -8.87 6.97
CA THR A 232 3.31 -10.12 6.40
C THR A 232 2.54 -9.88 5.11
N PHE A 233 2.89 -10.65 4.07
CA PHE A 233 2.25 -10.53 2.76
C PHE A 233 1.98 -11.89 2.15
N ARG A 234 0.88 -12.00 1.41
CA ARG A 234 0.72 -12.98 0.37
C ARG A 234 1.41 -12.46 -0.89
N VAL A 235 2.44 -13.13 -1.36
CA VAL A 235 3.18 -12.71 -2.56
C VAL A 235 2.78 -13.56 -3.75
N VAL A 236 2.31 -12.90 -4.82
CA VAL A 236 1.98 -13.53 -6.09
C VAL A 236 2.99 -13.07 -7.14
N THR A 237 3.69 -14.01 -7.77
CA THR A 237 4.62 -13.72 -8.87
C THR A 237 3.89 -13.93 -10.20
N LEU A 238 3.56 -12.83 -10.88
CA LEU A 238 2.85 -12.82 -12.17
C LEU A 238 3.78 -13.03 -13.36
N VAL A 239 5.03 -12.55 -13.24
CA VAL A 239 6.08 -12.72 -14.24
C VAL A 239 7.32 -13.25 -13.54
N ASN A 240 7.84 -14.39 -14.00
CA ASN A 240 9.05 -14.97 -13.43
C ASN A 240 10.29 -14.13 -13.79
N ASP A 241 11.40 -14.37 -13.10
CA ASP A 241 12.62 -13.57 -13.22
C ASP A 241 13.19 -13.62 -14.65
N ALA A 242 13.24 -14.81 -15.25
CA ALA A 242 13.81 -15.00 -16.59
C ALA A 242 13.00 -14.31 -17.71
N ASP A 243 11.68 -14.20 -17.56
CA ASP A 243 10.82 -13.51 -18.51
C ASP A 243 10.79 -12.00 -18.27
N PHE A 244 10.96 -11.57 -17.02
CA PHE A 244 11.03 -10.16 -16.68
C PHE A 244 12.31 -9.49 -17.21
N GLU A 245 13.46 -10.19 -17.17
CA GLU A 245 14.74 -9.69 -17.71
C GLU A 245 14.72 -9.47 -19.24
N LYS A 246 13.75 -10.08 -19.94
CA LYS A 246 13.58 -9.94 -21.39
C LYS A 246 12.62 -8.82 -21.80
N MET A 247 11.94 -8.17 -20.83
CA MET A 247 10.93 -7.12 -21.06
C MET A 247 11.53 -5.72 -20.94
#